data_27961448ffb93d902fa720eb3a676e64
#
_entry.id   27961448ffb93d902fa720eb3a676e64
#
_cell.length_a   1.000
_cell.length_b   1.000
_cell.length_c   1.000
_cell.angle_alpha   90.00
_cell.angle_beta   90.00
_cell.angle_gamma   90.00
#
_symmetry.space_group_name_H-M   'P 1'
#
loop_
_entity.id
_entity.type
_entity.pdbx_description
1 polymer ?
#
loop_
_entity_poly.entity_id
_entity_poly.type
_entity_poly.pdbx_seq_one_letter_code
_entity_poly.pdbx_strand_id
1 'polypeptide(L)' 'MQTIKILGTGCPKCKQTEAIIKEALAQSGKEAEIIKVEDIQKIMEYNVMSTPAVVVDEVVKLRGKVPSIQEILTLLD' A
#
# COMPACT_ATOMS: atom_id res chain seq x y z
N MET A 1 7.48 14.23 -2.37
CA MET A 1 7.40 12.78 -2.62
C MET A 1 6.45 12.15 -1.63
N GLN A 2 5.54 11.32 -2.12
CA GLN A 2 4.58 10.66 -1.25
C GLN A 2 5.18 9.44 -0.58
N THR A 3 4.65 9.07 0.57
CA THR A 3 5.05 7.86 1.27
C THR A 3 3.89 6.87 1.21
N ILE A 4 4.15 5.69 0.66
CA ILE A 4 3.17 4.62 0.56
C ILE A 4 3.60 3.50 1.50
N LYS A 5 2.74 3.16 2.45
CA LYS A 5 3.01 2.05 3.37
C LYS A 5 2.09 0.90 3.03
N ILE A 6 2.68 -0.28 2.94
CA ILE A 6 1.94 -1.51 2.67
C ILE A 6 1.91 -2.31 3.96
N LEU A 7 0.73 -2.43 4.54
CA LEU A 7 0.55 -3.11 5.81
C LEU A 7 0.19 -4.57 5.56
N GLY A 8 0.99 -5.47 6.09
CA GLY A 8 0.73 -6.89 5.96
C GLY A 8 1.93 -7.71 6.38
N THR A 9 1.68 -8.97 6.71
CA THR A 9 2.71 -9.85 7.28
C THR A 9 3.42 -10.70 6.22
N GLY A 10 3.49 -10.22 4.98
CA GLY A 10 4.22 -10.92 3.92
C GLY A 10 3.42 -12.00 3.21
N CYS A 11 2.09 -11.95 3.29
CA CYS A 11 1.24 -12.91 2.61
C CYS A 11 1.31 -12.72 1.08
N PRO A 12 0.87 -13.71 0.28
CA PRO A 12 0.91 -13.57 -1.18
C PRO A 12 0.17 -12.33 -1.70
N LYS A 13 -0.97 -11.99 -1.09
CA LYS A 13 -1.72 -10.79 -1.48
C LYS A 13 -0.94 -9.52 -1.17
N CYS A 14 -0.16 -9.52 -0.09
CA CYS A 14 0.68 -8.37 0.25
C CYS A 14 1.77 -8.16 -0.79
N LYS A 15 2.36 -9.25 -1.27
CA LYS A 15 3.38 -9.19 -2.32
C LYS A 15 2.77 -8.70 -3.63
N GLN A 16 1.56 -9.15 -3.96
CA GLN A 16 0.86 -8.68 -5.16
C GLN A 16 0.59 -7.19 -5.07
N THR A 17 0.18 -6.72 -3.90
CA THR A 17 -0.07 -5.29 -3.68
C THR A 17 1.19 -4.48 -3.92
N GLU A 18 2.31 -4.95 -3.40
CA GLU A 18 3.59 -4.26 -3.60
C GLU A 18 3.95 -4.18 -5.08
N ALA A 19 3.80 -5.29 -5.80
CA ALA A 19 4.10 -5.32 -7.24
C ALA A 19 3.21 -4.36 -8.02
N ILE A 20 1.93 -4.31 -7.66
CA ILE A 20 0.98 -3.42 -8.33
C ILE A 20 1.33 -1.95 -8.07
N ILE A 21 1.72 -1.62 -6.84
CA ILE A 21 2.09 -0.25 -6.52
C ILE A 21 3.34 0.17 -7.29
N LYS A 22 4.34 -0.72 -7.37
CA LYS A 22 5.54 -0.43 -8.13
C LYS A 22 5.24 -0.22 -9.60
N GLU A 23 4.35 -1.05 -10.16
CA GLU A 23 3.95 -0.93 -11.56
C GLU A 23 3.21 0.38 -11.80
N ALA A 24 2.32 0.76 -10.91
CA ALA A 24 1.58 2.00 -11.05
C ALA A 24 2.51 3.21 -11.02
N LEU A 25 3.50 3.20 -10.13
CA LEU A 25 4.49 4.27 -10.07
C LEU A 25 5.30 4.35 -11.37
N ALA A 26 5.68 3.20 -11.91
CA ALA A 26 6.44 3.16 -13.16
C ALA A 26 5.62 3.72 -14.32
N GLN A 27 4.34 3.37 -14.39
CA GLN A 27 3.46 3.84 -15.47
C GLN A 27 3.17 5.33 -15.37
N SER A 28 3.01 5.84 -14.15
CA SER A 28 2.64 7.24 -13.95
C SER A 28 3.83 8.19 -14.02
N GLY A 29 5.04 7.66 -13.90
CA GLY A 29 6.24 8.49 -13.81
C GLY A 29 6.37 9.22 -12.49
N LYS A 30 5.52 8.92 -11.52
CA LYS A 30 5.57 9.54 -10.20
C LYS A 30 6.54 8.82 -9.30
N GLU A 31 7.06 9.54 -8.32
CA GLU A 31 7.98 8.97 -7.34
C GLU A 31 7.30 8.92 -5.99
N ALA A 32 7.51 7.82 -5.27
CA ALA A 32 7.01 7.67 -3.92
C ALA A 32 7.91 6.69 -3.18
N GLU A 33 8.00 6.88 -1.87
CA GLU A 33 8.74 5.94 -1.03
C GLU A 33 7.79 4.82 -0.63
N ILE A 34 8.22 3.58 -0.83
CA ILE A 34 7.42 2.40 -0.47
C ILE A 34 8.01 1.79 0.79
N ILE A 35 7.21 1.69 1.83
CA ILE A 35 7.62 1.11 3.09
C ILE A 35 6.71 -0.06 3.40
N LYS A 36 7.29 -1.24 3.65
CA LYS A 36 6.52 -2.40 4.07
C LYS A 36 6.44 -2.44 5.58
N VAL A 37 5.23 -2.52 6.11
CA VAL A 37 5.00 -2.61 7.54
C VAL A 37 4.48 -4.01 7.84
N GLU A 38 5.34 -4.84 8.42
CA GLU A 38 5.01 -6.23 8.69
C GLU A 38 4.77 -6.50 10.18
N ASP A 39 5.04 -5.54 11.03
CA ASP A 39 4.83 -5.65 12.46
C ASP A 39 3.36 -5.48 12.77
N ILE A 40 2.75 -6.51 13.36
CA ILE A 40 1.33 -6.52 13.67
C ILE A 40 0.94 -5.35 14.56
N GLN A 41 1.79 -5.00 15.53
CA GLN A 41 1.48 -3.89 16.44
C GLN A 41 1.39 -2.57 15.67
N LYS A 42 2.28 -2.35 14.72
CA LYS A 42 2.26 -1.15 13.91
C LYS A 42 1.05 -1.13 12.97
N ILE A 43 0.70 -2.29 12.43
CA ILE A 43 -0.49 -2.40 11.59
C ILE A 43 -1.73 -2.02 12.38
N MET A 44 -1.82 -2.47 13.63
CA MET A 44 -2.96 -2.17 14.48
C MET A 44 -3.04 -0.69 14.85
N GLU A 45 -1.92 0.02 14.87
CA GLU A 45 -1.90 1.46 15.14
C GLU A 45 -2.67 2.23 14.08
N TYR A 46 -2.81 1.68 12.87
CA TYR A 46 -3.60 2.29 11.81
C TYR A 46 -5.07 1.87 11.86
N ASN A 47 -5.47 1.13 12.88
CA ASN A 47 -6.83 0.61 13.03
C ASN A 47 -7.26 -0.26 11.86
N VAL A 48 -6.31 -1.00 11.29
CA VAL A 48 -6.57 -1.90 10.18
C VAL A 48 -6.63 -3.32 10.69
N MET A 49 -7.75 -3.99 10.44
CA MET A 49 -7.95 -5.38 10.85
C MET A 49 -7.85 -6.35 9.70
N SER A 50 -7.82 -5.86 8.48
CA SER A 50 -7.71 -6.69 7.28
C SER A 50 -6.48 -6.29 6.50
N THR A 51 -5.72 -7.26 6.03
CA THR A 51 -4.54 -7.04 5.21
C THR A 51 -4.72 -7.73 3.86
N PRO A 52 -4.10 -7.22 2.81
CA PRO A 52 -3.19 -6.08 2.78
C PRO A 52 -3.92 -4.75 2.88
N ALA A 53 -3.24 -3.75 3.40
CA ALA A 53 -3.77 -2.40 3.45
C ALA A 53 -2.74 -1.44 2.87
N VAL A 54 -3.22 -0.36 2.28
CA VAL A 54 -2.37 0.66 1.67
C VAL A 54 -2.60 1.98 2.36
N VAL A 55 -1.52 2.57 2.86
CA VAL A 55 -1.53 3.86 3.53
C VAL A 55 -0.73 4.84 2.66
N VAL A 56 -1.34 5.97 2.34
CA VAL A 56 -0.67 7.03 1.58
C VAL A 56 -0.61 8.27 2.45
N ASP A 57 0.61 8.74 2.72
CA ASP A 57 0.85 9.92 3.57
C ASP A 57 0.08 9.85 4.88
N GLU A 58 0.20 8.69 5.56
CA GLU A 58 -0.38 8.41 6.88
C GLU A 58 -1.91 8.31 6.88
N VAL A 59 -2.53 8.22 5.71
CA VAL A 59 -3.98 8.02 5.61
C VAL A 59 -4.24 6.65 4.99
N VAL A 60 -5.02 5.82 5.66
CA VAL A 60 -5.40 4.50 5.16
C VAL A 60 -6.35 4.67 3.98
N LYS A 61 -5.92 4.27 2.80
CA LYS A 61 -6.72 4.42 1.58
C LYS A 61 -7.42 3.14 1.15
N LEU A 62 -6.78 2.01 1.36
CA LEU A 62 -7.33 0.70 0.99
C LEU A 62 -7.05 -0.29 2.12
N ARG A 63 -7.98 -1.22 2.32
CA ARG A 63 -7.80 -2.27 3.32
C ARG A 63 -8.55 -3.52 2.91
N GLY A 64 -7.91 -4.66 3.19
CA GLY A 64 -8.55 -5.95 3.02
C GLY A 64 -8.67 -6.44 1.59
N LYS A 65 -7.98 -5.82 0.64
CA LYS A 65 -8.01 -6.28 -0.75
C LYS A 65 -6.74 -5.89 -1.49
N VAL A 66 -6.48 -6.63 -2.57
CA VAL A 66 -5.39 -6.29 -3.49
C VAL A 66 -5.93 -5.20 -4.43
N PRO A 67 -5.29 -4.04 -4.49
CA PRO A 67 -5.76 -2.97 -5.36
C PRO A 67 -5.44 -3.26 -6.83
N SER A 68 -6.13 -2.57 -7.73
CA SER A 68 -5.76 -2.57 -9.14
C SER A 68 -4.80 -1.41 -9.39
N ILE A 69 -4.10 -1.47 -10.53
CA ILE A 69 -3.20 -0.38 -10.92
C ILE A 69 -3.99 0.93 -11.01
N GLN A 70 -5.19 0.86 -11.56
CA GLN A 70 -6.05 2.03 -11.69
C GLN A 70 -6.37 2.66 -10.34
N GLU A 71 -6.67 1.83 -9.34
CA GLU A 71 -6.95 2.34 -8.00
C GLU A 71 -5.76 3.06 -7.41
N ILE A 72 -4.56 2.50 -7.59
CA ILE A 72 -3.35 3.13 -7.08
C ILE A 72 -3.10 4.47 -7.80
N LEU A 73 -3.28 4.51 -9.11
CA LEU A 73 -3.10 5.74 -9.86
C LEU A 73 -4.05 6.84 -9.38
N THR A 74 -5.25 6.46 -8.98
CA THR A 74 -6.23 7.40 -8.43
C THR A 74 -5.80 7.95 -7.08
N LEU A 75 -5.08 7.16 -6.29
CA LEU A 75 -4.62 7.55 -4.96
C LEU A 75 -3.38 8.45 -5.00
N LEU A 76 -2.64 8.42 -6.09
CA LEU A 76 -1.43 9.23 -6.25
C LEU A 76 -1.79 10.62 -6.77
N ASP A 77 -1.08 11.60 -6.28
CA ASP A 77 -1.25 12.98 -6.76
C ASP A 77 -0.41 13.25 -8.00
#